data_aece8b13502a185487130b53422c384d
#
_entry.id   aece8b13502a185487130b53422c384d
#
_cell.length_a   1.000
_cell.length_b   1.000
_cell.length_c   1.000
_cell.angle_alpha   90.00
_cell.angle_beta   90.00
_cell.angle_gamma   90.00
#
_symmetry.space_group_name_H-M   'P 1'
#
loop_
_entity.id
_entity.type
_entity.pdbx_description
1 polymer ?
#
loop_
_entity_poly.entity_id
_entity_poly.type
_entity_poly.pdbx_seq_one_letter_code
_entity_poly.pdbx_strand_id
1 'polypeptide(L)'
;MADLFEKFTKNKGSIGQYQDQAHGYFAFPRLEGEIGNRMIFQGKERVIWSLNNYLGLANHPEVRKADADAAAEWGLAYPMGARMMSGNSVLHEKLEQQLAKFVLKEDAFLLNYGYQGMASTVDCLCGRRDVVVYDAESHACILDGLRMVPAHRYVFKHNDIED
;
A
#
# COMPACT_ATOMS: atom_id res chain seq x y z
N MET A 1 -24.92 28.72 3.67
CA MET A 1 -23.66 28.06 3.26
C MET A 1 -23.98 26.56 3.22
N ALA A 2 -23.81 25.89 2.10
CA ALA A 2 -24.09 24.44 2.06
C ALA A 2 -23.08 23.71 2.96
N ASP A 3 -23.56 22.73 3.72
CA ASP A 3 -22.69 21.90 4.56
C ASP A 3 -21.68 21.14 3.67
N LEU A 4 -20.42 21.14 4.06
CA LEU A 4 -19.36 20.43 3.36
C LEU A 4 -19.70 18.95 3.14
N PHE A 5 -20.38 18.33 4.08
CA PHE A 5 -20.74 16.92 4.05
C PHE A 5 -22.03 16.62 3.28
N GLU A 6 -22.89 17.60 3.02
CA GLU A 6 -24.16 17.41 2.33
C GLU A 6 -23.98 16.80 0.91
N LYS A 7 -22.89 17.18 0.21
CA LYS A 7 -22.57 16.63 -1.10
C LYS A 7 -22.29 15.12 -1.08
N PHE A 8 -21.81 14.60 0.05
CA PHE A 8 -21.49 13.19 0.20
C PHE A 8 -22.71 12.32 0.54
N THR A 9 -23.78 12.91 1.06
CA THR A 9 -25.03 12.19 1.30
C THR A 9 -25.77 11.89 0.01
N LYS A 10 -25.59 12.73 -1.01
CA LYS A 10 -26.24 12.62 -2.32
C LYS A 10 -25.39 11.88 -3.36
N ASN A 11 -24.07 11.89 -3.18
CA ASN A 11 -23.13 11.25 -4.12
C ASN A 11 -22.41 10.10 -3.42
N LYS A 12 -22.72 8.87 -3.82
CA LYS A 12 -22.07 7.67 -3.29
C LYS A 12 -20.58 7.54 -3.64
N GLY A 13 -20.03 8.43 -4.47
CA GLY A 13 -18.66 8.39 -4.95
C GLY A 13 -18.36 7.19 -5.85
N SER A 14 -17.11 7.02 -6.21
CA SER A 14 -16.65 5.93 -7.09
C SER A 14 -16.87 4.53 -6.50
N ILE A 15 -16.77 4.39 -5.19
CA ILE A 15 -16.93 3.10 -4.49
C ILE A 15 -18.41 2.80 -4.21
N GLY A 16 -19.24 3.81 -4.04
CA GLY A 16 -20.65 3.63 -3.64
C GLY A 16 -21.50 2.86 -4.64
N GLN A 17 -21.12 2.86 -5.93
CA GLN A 17 -21.77 2.04 -6.94
C GLN A 17 -21.61 0.53 -6.69
N TYR A 18 -20.61 0.12 -5.95
CA TYR A 18 -20.32 -1.28 -5.63
C TYR A 18 -20.87 -1.72 -4.29
N GLN A 19 -21.47 -0.80 -3.51
CA GLN A 19 -21.90 -1.05 -2.14
C GLN A 19 -22.90 -2.21 -2.02
N ASP A 20 -23.79 -2.35 -3.00
CA ASP A 20 -24.84 -3.38 -3.01
C ASP A 20 -24.44 -4.63 -3.83
N GLN A 21 -23.26 -4.59 -4.49
CA GLN A 21 -22.80 -5.72 -5.29
C GLN A 21 -22.17 -6.80 -4.42
N ALA A 22 -22.29 -8.04 -4.85
CA ALA A 22 -21.76 -9.21 -4.15
C ALA A 22 -22.06 -9.21 -2.63
N HIS A 23 -23.30 -8.84 -2.27
CA HIS A 23 -23.74 -8.72 -0.86
C HIS A 23 -22.91 -7.75 -0.03
N GLY A 24 -22.41 -6.68 -0.63
CA GLY A 24 -21.58 -5.68 0.03
C GLY A 24 -20.09 -6.04 0.15
N TYR A 25 -19.64 -7.07 -0.54
CA TYR A 25 -18.23 -7.50 -0.46
C TYR A 25 -17.25 -6.44 -0.96
N PHE A 26 -17.62 -5.62 -1.93
CA PHE A 26 -16.72 -4.60 -2.51
C PHE A 26 -16.68 -3.27 -1.74
N ALA A 27 -17.44 -3.16 -0.64
CA ALA A 27 -17.48 -1.94 0.15
C ALA A 27 -17.34 -2.28 1.64
N PHE A 28 -16.13 -2.21 2.15
CA PHE A 28 -15.77 -2.47 3.55
C PHE A 28 -16.26 -3.83 4.07
N PRO A 29 -15.94 -4.95 3.41
CA PRO A 29 -16.39 -6.26 3.84
C PRO A 29 -15.85 -6.59 5.24
N ARG A 30 -16.72 -7.03 6.12
CA ARG A 30 -16.33 -7.53 7.42
C ARG A 30 -15.99 -9.01 7.31
N LEU A 31 -14.69 -9.30 7.30
CA LEU A 31 -14.17 -10.66 7.28
C LEU A 31 -13.83 -11.10 8.70
N GLU A 32 -14.07 -12.36 9.03
CA GLU A 32 -13.86 -12.93 10.34
C GLU A 32 -13.02 -14.20 10.24
N GLY A 33 -12.31 -14.52 11.33
CA GLY A 33 -11.43 -15.67 11.42
C GLY A 33 -9.97 -15.34 11.14
N GLU A 34 -9.16 -16.37 11.06
CA GLU A 34 -7.72 -16.26 10.79
C GLU A 34 -7.49 -15.87 9.32
N ILE A 35 -6.48 -15.03 9.08
CA ILE A 35 -6.11 -14.62 7.72
C ILE A 35 -5.73 -15.85 6.90
N GLY A 36 -6.41 -16.06 5.77
CA GLY A 36 -6.17 -17.20 4.90
C GLY A 36 -6.94 -17.11 3.59
N ASN A 37 -6.79 -18.11 2.77
CA ASN A 37 -7.53 -18.23 1.51
C ASN A 37 -9.03 -18.50 1.71
N ARG A 38 -9.44 -18.81 2.94
CA ARG A 38 -10.84 -18.97 3.37
C ARG A 38 -11.07 -18.21 4.66
N MET A 39 -12.12 -17.43 4.71
CA MET A 39 -12.54 -16.66 5.89
C MET A 39 -14.06 -16.62 5.96
N ILE A 40 -14.61 -16.18 7.06
CA ILE A 40 -16.04 -16.04 7.24
C ILE A 40 -16.47 -14.65 6.75
N PHE A 41 -17.44 -14.63 5.86
CA PHE A 41 -18.15 -13.43 5.42
C PHE A 41 -19.65 -13.65 5.58
N GLN A 42 -20.30 -12.79 6.35
CA GLN A 42 -21.74 -12.90 6.68
C GLN A 42 -22.13 -14.30 7.19
N GLY A 43 -21.36 -14.83 8.13
CA GLY A 43 -21.61 -16.12 8.78
C GLY A 43 -21.36 -17.36 7.91
N LYS A 44 -20.80 -17.20 6.72
CA LYS A 44 -20.49 -18.31 5.81
C LYS A 44 -19.03 -18.30 5.41
N GLU A 45 -18.41 -19.47 5.37
CA GLU A 45 -17.06 -19.62 4.83
C GLU A 45 -17.03 -19.28 3.33
N ARG A 46 -16.07 -18.44 2.94
CA ARG A 46 -15.86 -18.01 1.55
C ARG A 46 -14.38 -18.11 1.16
N VAL A 47 -14.12 -18.37 -0.10
CA VAL A 47 -12.79 -18.18 -0.69
C VAL A 47 -12.55 -16.69 -0.85
N ILE A 48 -11.41 -16.20 -0.33
CA ILE A 48 -11.07 -14.79 -0.31
C ILE A 48 -10.00 -14.49 -1.35
N TRP A 49 -10.30 -13.57 -2.25
CA TRP A 49 -9.42 -13.13 -3.34
C TRP A 49 -8.86 -11.72 -3.15
N SER A 50 -9.24 -11.04 -2.08
CA SER A 50 -8.95 -9.61 -1.87
C SER A 50 -7.84 -9.33 -0.84
N LEU A 51 -7.19 -10.35 -0.30
CA LEU A 51 -6.11 -10.17 0.67
C LEU A 51 -4.75 -9.95 -0.01
N ASN A 52 -3.96 -9.06 0.55
CA ASN A 52 -2.57 -8.84 0.14
C ASN A 52 -1.61 -9.90 0.74
N ASN A 53 -2.06 -11.14 0.81
CA ASN A 53 -1.30 -12.28 1.32
C ASN A 53 -0.89 -13.21 0.17
N TYR A 54 -0.26 -12.65 -0.85
CA TYR A 54 -0.01 -13.33 -2.14
C TYR A 54 0.80 -14.62 -2.02
N LEU A 55 1.74 -14.68 -1.09
CA LEU A 55 2.59 -15.86 -0.85
C LEU A 55 2.10 -16.73 0.32
N GLY A 56 0.98 -16.37 0.95
CA GLY A 56 0.44 -17.11 2.10
C GLY A 56 1.29 -17.01 3.38
N LEU A 57 2.21 -16.07 3.46
CA LEU A 57 3.16 -15.97 4.57
C LEU A 57 2.61 -15.36 5.85
N ALA A 58 1.45 -14.69 5.80
CA ALA A 58 0.87 -14.03 6.98
C ALA A 58 0.63 -14.99 8.16
N ASN A 59 0.36 -16.27 7.88
CA ASN A 59 0.17 -17.31 8.91
C ASN A 59 1.26 -18.39 8.91
N HIS A 60 2.36 -18.16 8.19
CA HIS A 60 3.46 -19.12 8.20
C HIS A 60 4.06 -19.21 9.63
N PRO A 61 4.20 -20.41 10.21
CA PRO A 61 4.60 -20.55 11.60
C PRO A 61 5.93 -19.86 11.96
N GLU A 62 6.92 -19.93 11.08
CA GLU A 62 8.21 -19.27 11.29
C GLU A 62 8.11 -17.75 11.23
N VAL A 63 7.28 -17.20 10.31
CA VAL A 63 7.07 -15.74 10.20
C VAL A 63 6.35 -15.22 11.45
N ARG A 64 5.28 -15.91 11.89
CA ARG A 64 4.55 -15.55 13.11
C ARG A 64 5.44 -15.64 14.35
N LYS A 65 6.28 -16.68 14.42
CA LYS A 65 7.23 -16.82 15.52
C LYS A 65 8.25 -15.69 15.54
N ALA A 66 8.84 -15.35 14.39
CA ALA A 66 9.81 -14.26 14.30
C ALA A 66 9.22 -12.91 14.71
N ASP A 67 7.96 -12.64 14.35
CA ASP A 67 7.25 -11.42 14.74
C ASP A 67 7.01 -11.39 16.27
N ALA A 68 6.54 -12.50 16.84
CA ALA A 68 6.30 -12.62 18.29
C ALA A 68 7.61 -12.50 19.09
N ASP A 69 8.68 -13.14 18.65
CA ASP A 69 10.00 -13.08 19.29
C ASP A 69 10.54 -11.64 19.24
N ALA A 70 10.43 -10.96 18.08
CA ALA A 70 10.86 -9.59 17.94
C ALA A 70 10.06 -8.62 18.84
N ALA A 71 8.75 -8.80 18.95
CA ALA A 71 7.92 -8.01 19.85
C ALA A 71 8.28 -8.23 21.32
N ALA A 72 8.66 -9.46 21.71
CA ALA A 72 9.09 -9.79 23.07
C ALA A 72 10.48 -9.21 23.39
N GLU A 73 11.40 -9.20 22.44
CA GLU A 73 12.78 -8.71 22.63
C GLU A 73 12.86 -7.19 22.56
N TRP A 74 12.20 -6.57 21.56
CA TRP A 74 12.39 -5.18 21.20
C TRP A 74 11.22 -4.27 21.62
N GLY A 75 10.08 -4.84 21.98
CA GLY A 75 8.84 -4.12 22.25
C GLY A 75 7.99 -3.90 21.00
N LEU A 76 6.74 -3.49 21.21
CA LEU A 76 5.80 -3.21 20.13
C LEU A 76 6.23 -1.95 19.35
N ALA A 77 6.08 -2.01 18.04
CA ALA A 77 6.37 -0.90 17.13
C ALA A 77 7.80 -0.31 17.27
N TYR A 78 8.78 -1.16 17.52
CA TYR A 78 10.19 -0.77 17.61
C TYR A 78 10.80 -0.50 16.20
N PRO A 79 11.65 0.53 16.07
CA PRO A 79 11.85 1.66 16.97
C PRO A 79 10.76 2.72 16.71
N MET A 80 10.14 3.19 17.75
CA MET A 80 9.01 4.13 17.68
C MET A 80 9.50 5.54 17.34
N GLY A 81 9.39 5.94 16.08
CA GLY A 81 9.80 7.26 15.59
C GLY A 81 9.97 7.33 14.08
N ALA A 82 10.17 8.54 13.56
CA ALA A 82 10.55 8.73 12.16
C ALA A 82 12.00 8.27 11.94
N ARG A 83 12.27 7.58 10.85
CA ARG A 83 13.61 7.04 10.52
C ARG A 83 14.72 8.10 10.53
N MET A 84 14.38 9.30 10.08
CA MET A 84 15.31 10.43 10.02
C MET A 84 15.77 10.91 11.41
N MET A 85 15.05 10.55 12.48
CA MET A 85 15.36 11.01 13.84
C MET A 85 15.73 9.83 14.76
N SER A 86 14.73 9.15 15.32
CA SER A 86 14.91 8.07 16.30
C SER A 86 14.37 6.72 15.84
N GLY A 87 13.78 6.65 14.66
CA GLY A 87 13.10 5.48 14.14
C GLY A 87 13.94 4.59 13.21
N ASN A 88 15.24 4.82 13.10
CA ASN A 88 16.14 3.89 12.40
C ASN A 88 16.73 2.86 13.36
N SER A 89 17.02 1.67 12.88
CA SER A 89 17.63 0.61 13.69
C SER A 89 18.52 -0.30 12.84
N VAL A 90 19.33 -1.09 13.51
CA VAL A 90 20.16 -2.13 12.87
C VAL A 90 19.31 -3.17 12.12
N LEU A 91 18.05 -3.36 12.50
CA LEU A 91 17.13 -4.26 11.80
C LEU A 91 16.72 -3.70 10.44
N HIS A 92 16.52 -2.38 10.33
CA HIS A 92 16.28 -1.71 9.06
C HIS A 92 17.45 -1.91 8.11
N GLU A 93 18.66 -1.59 8.56
CA GLU A 93 19.88 -1.70 7.75
C GLU A 93 20.11 -3.14 7.28
N LYS A 94 19.93 -4.11 8.17
CA LYS A 94 20.04 -5.54 7.82
C LYS A 94 19.02 -5.96 6.79
N LEU A 95 17.76 -5.52 6.93
CA LEU A 95 16.70 -5.83 5.99
C LEU A 95 16.96 -5.17 4.63
N GLU A 96 17.37 -3.92 4.60
CA GLU A 96 17.73 -3.20 3.37
C GLU A 96 18.84 -3.90 2.60
N GLN A 97 19.91 -4.32 3.28
CA GLN A 97 21.00 -5.10 2.68
C GLN A 97 20.50 -6.44 2.10
N GLN A 98 19.63 -7.13 2.82
CA GLN A 98 19.05 -8.39 2.35
C GLN A 98 18.15 -8.19 1.13
N LEU A 99 17.33 -7.14 1.13
CA LEU A 99 16.45 -6.78 0.01
C LEU A 99 17.27 -6.38 -1.23
N ALA A 100 18.27 -5.52 -1.06
CA ALA A 100 19.16 -5.12 -2.15
C ALA A 100 19.82 -6.34 -2.82
N LYS A 101 20.35 -7.24 -2.00
CA LYS A 101 20.95 -8.50 -2.48
C LYS A 101 19.92 -9.39 -3.19
N PHE A 102 18.72 -9.51 -2.64
CA PHE A 102 17.66 -10.35 -3.21
C PHE A 102 17.21 -9.86 -4.60
N VAL A 103 17.08 -8.55 -4.77
CA VAL A 103 16.67 -7.93 -6.05
C VAL A 103 17.84 -7.57 -6.97
N LEU A 104 19.07 -7.94 -6.61
CA LEU A 104 20.30 -7.69 -7.37
C LEU A 104 20.52 -6.20 -7.64
N LYS A 105 20.31 -5.37 -6.63
CA LYS A 105 20.58 -3.94 -6.64
C LYS A 105 21.69 -3.59 -5.66
N GLU A 106 22.30 -2.42 -5.86
CA GLU A 106 23.38 -1.92 -5.03
C GLU A 106 22.92 -1.58 -3.62
N ASP A 107 21.71 -1.03 -3.51
CA ASP A 107 21.13 -0.58 -2.24
C ASP A 107 19.61 -0.69 -2.25
N ALA A 108 19.00 -0.58 -1.06
CA ALA A 108 17.58 -0.52 -0.85
C ALA A 108 17.25 0.43 0.30
N PHE A 109 16.11 1.07 0.23
CA PHE A 109 15.60 1.92 1.29
C PHE A 109 14.19 1.47 1.70
N LEU A 110 14.01 1.11 2.96
CA LEU A 110 12.74 0.61 3.50
C LEU A 110 11.81 1.77 3.85
N LEU A 111 10.59 1.73 3.33
CA LEU A 111 9.51 2.64 3.65
C LEU A 111 8.35 1.87 4.30
N ASN A 112 7.77 2.41 5.37
CA ASN A 112 6.75 1.72 6.16
C ASN A 112 5.40 1.59 5.44
N TYR A 113 5.05 2.57 4.60
CA TYR A 113 3.76 2.63 3.92
C TYR A 113 3.96 2.76 2.41
N GLY A 114 3.53 1.76 1.65
CA GLY A 114 3.72 1.72 0.20
C GLY A 114 3.12 2.92 -0.53
N TYR A 115 1.90 3.31 -0.15
CA TYR A 115 1.24 4.48 -0.75
C TYR A 115 2.03 5.76 -0.54
N GLN A 116 2.34 6.09 0.71
CA GLN A 116 3.08 7.29 1.07
C GLN A 116 4.52 7.23 0.55
N GLY A 117 5.16 6.07 0.65
CA GLY A 117 6.50 5.86 0.14
C GLY A 117 6.61 6.14 -1.34
N MET A 118 5.69 5.61 -2.15
CA MET A 118 5.69 5.85 -3.58
C MET A 118 5.40 7.32 -3.93
N ALA A 119 4.40 7.93 -3.29
CA ALA A 119 4.09 9.34 -3.49
C ALA A 119 5.30 10.24 -3.13
N SER A 120 5.96 9.97 -1.99
CA SER A 120 7.16 10.70 -1.56
C SER A 120 8.35 10.46 -2.49
N THR A 121 8.51 9.26 -3.04
CA THR A 121 9.58 8.95 -3.99
C THR A 121 9.43 9.78 -5.26
N VAL A 122 8.23 9.87 -5.81
CA VAL A 122 7.95 10.72 -6.97
C VAL A 122 8.24 12.20 -6.66
N ASP A 123 7.79 12.68 -5.51
CA ASP A 123 8.01 14.05 -5.06
C ASP A 123 9.50 14.39 -4.87
N CYS A 124 10.25 13.43 -4.32
CA CYS A 124 11.70 13.60 -4.09
C CYS A 124 12.53 13.62 -5.38
N LEU A 125 12.15 12.79 -6.35
CA LEU A 125 12.97 12.55 -7.55
C LEU A 125 12.65 13.49 -8.70
N CYS A 126 11.42 14.02 -8.76
CA CYS A 126 10.95 14.78 -9.92
C CYS A 126 10.82 16.26 -9.61
N GLY A 127 11.43 17.09 -10.43
CA GLY A 127 11.39 18.55 -10.30
C GLY A 127 10.86 19.26 -11.56
N ARG A 128 10.92 20.57 -11.55
CA ARG A 128 10.36 21.42 -12.63
C ARG A 128 10.91 21.14 -14.04
N ARG A 129 12.12 20.60 -14.14
CA ARG A 129 12.80 20.31 -15.41
C ARG A 129 12.65 18.88 -15.88
N ASP A 130 11.97 18.05 -15.10
CA ASP A 130 11.81 16.65 -15.40
C ASP A 130 10.50 16.39 -16.16
N VAL A 131 10.49 15.28 -16.86
CA VAL A 131 9.33 14.77 -17.58
C VAL A 131 8.99 13.42 -16.98
N VAL A 132 7.71 13.23 -16.64
CA VAL A 132 7.20 11.96 -16.18
C VAL A 132 6.17 11.44 -17.16
N VAL A 133 6.44 10.27 -17.72
CA VAL A 133 5.51 9.54 -18.57
C VAL A 133 4.91 8.41 -17.73
N TYR A 134 3.58 8.31 -17.68
CA TYR A 134 2.91 7.34 -16.82
C TYR A 134 1.68 6.73 -17.49
N ASP A 135 1.36 5.51 -17.10
CA ASP A 135 0.21 4.76 -17.58
C ASP A 135 -1.10 5.35 -17.04
N ALA A 136 -2.15 5.39 -17.86
CA ALA A 136 -3.47 5.91 -17.48
C ALA A 136 -4.10 5.14 -16.30
N GLU A 137 -3.75 3.86 -16.10
CA GLU A 137 -4.20 3.04 -14.99
C GLU A 137 -3.17 2.91 -13.86
N SER A 138 -2.19 3.82 -13.80
CA SER A 138 -1.23 3.87 -12.69
C SER A 138 -1.95 3.97 -11.35
N HIS A 139 -1.38 3.31 -10.34
CA HIS A 139 -1.93 3.33 -8.99
C HIS A 139 -2.06 4.75 -8.43
N ALA A 140 -3.08 5.00 -7.64
CA ALA A 140 -3.39 6.32 -7.07
C ALA A 140 -2.20 6.99 -6.34
N CYS A 141 -1.31 6.22 -5.71
CA CYS A 141 -0.12 6.78 -5.05
C CYS A 141 0.85 7.46 -6.04
N ILE A 142 0.96 6.95 -7.26
CA ILE A 142 1.76 7.58 -8.33
C ILE A 142 1.10 8.87 -8.77
N LEU A 143 -0.22 8.83 -9.03
CA LEU A 143 -0.99 10.00 -9.42
C LEU A 143 -0.95 11.12 -8.38
N ASP A 144 -1.02 10.77 -7.10
CA ASP A 144 -0.93 11.74 -6.01
C ASP A 144 0.48 12.31 -5.87
N GLY A 145 1.52 11.48 -6.00
CA GLY A 145 2.90 11.97 -6.08
C GLY A 145 3.10 12.95 -7.23
N LEU A 146 2.56 12.63 -8.42
CA LEU A 146 2.62 13.50 -9.59
C LEU A 146 1.86 14.83 -9.42
N ARG A 147 0.84 14.89 -8.58
CA ARG A 147 0.14 16.14 -8.27
C ARG A 147 0.95 17.10 -7.42
N MET A 148 1.88 16.58 -6.63
CA MET A 148 2.73 17.39 -5.74
C MET A 148 3.91 18.01 -6.48
N VAL A 149 4.36 17.42 -7.59
CA VAL A 149 5.56 17.88 -8.29
C VAL A 149 5.25 18.82 -9.47
N PRO A 150 6.11 19.80 -9.73
CA PRO A 150 5.97 20.72 -10.87
C PRO A 150 6.51 20.17 -12.20
N ALA A 151 6.72 18.86 -12.29
CA ALA A 151 7.22 18.20 -13.51
C ALA A 151 6.21 18.24 -14.66
N HIS A 152 6.70 18.17 -15.89
CA HIS A 152 5.85 17.93 -17.05
C HIS A 152 5.34 16.49 -17.06
N ARG A 153 4.05 16.30 -17.32
CA ARG A 153 3.37 15.01 -17.20
C ARG A 153 2.71 14.61 -18.49
N TYR A 154 3.01 13.40 -18.95
CA TYR A 154 2.38 12.79 -20.11
C TYR A 154 1.77 11.44 -19.70
N VAL A 155 0.53 11.23 -20.05
CA VAL A 155 -0.19 9.99 -19.79
C VAL A 155 -0.33 9.22 -21.10
N PHE A 156 -0.09 7.93 -21.06
CA PHE A 156 -0.37 7.03 -22.17
C PHE A 156 -1.48 6.04 -21.80
N LYS A 157 -2.18 5.54 -22.80
CA LYS A 157 -3.25 4.58 -22.62
C LYS A 157 -2.71 3.25 -22.12
N HIS A 158 -3.45 2.62 -21.21
CA HIS A 158 -3.02 1.37 -20.58
C HIS A 158 -2.69 0.29 -21.62
N ASN A 159 -1.47 -0.25 -21.53
CA ASN A 159 -0.93 -1.27 -22.44
C ASN A 159 -0.95 -0.89 -23.94
N ASP A 160 -1.04 0.37 -24.29
CA ASP A 160 -0.99 0.84 -25.66
C ASP A 160 0.42 1.37 -25.97
N ILE A 161 1.19 0.59 -26.73
CA ILE A 161 2.58 0.94 -27.09
C ILE A 161 2.69 1.92 -28.25
N GLU A 162 1.58 2.22 -28.93
CA GLU A 162 1.52 3.16 -30.05
C GLU A 162 1.08 4.56 -29.59
N ASP A 163 0.57 4.71 -28.34
CA ASP A 163 0.14 5.97 -27.77
C ASP A 163 1.31 6.68 -27.07
#